data_c2d4da91db49204f28ce17211792b310
#
_entry.id   c2d4da91db49204f28ce17211792b310
#
_cell.length_a   1.000
_cell.length_b   1.000
_cell.length_c   1.000
_cell.angle_alpha   90.00
_cell.angle_beta   90.00
_cell.angle_gamma   90.00
#
_symmetry.space_group_name_H-M   'P 1'
#
loop_
_entity.id
_entity.type
_entity.pdbx_description
1 polymer ?
#
loop_
_entity_poly.entity_id
_entity_poly.type
_entity_poly.pdbx_seq_one_letter_code
_entity_poly.pdbx_strand_id
1 'polypeptide(L)'
;MQNLTTKLKNLNIIISLLLLTVTLSCQTNPATGENDFNIMSEKEEIMIGKSEHKKILKEFGGVYNDEKLSNYVNSIGQFLSKTSELPNLKFTFTILDTHIVNAFALPGGYVYITRGLIAICQNEAQLAGVIAHEIAHVTARHSARRYSKNIGTNVLANILGT
;
A
#
# COMPACT_ATOMS: atom_id res chain seq x y z
N MET A 1 34.11 33.01 25.15
CA MET A 1 34.56 31.87 24.34
C MET A 1 33.90 30.54 24.75
N GLN A 2 33.66 30.24 26.02
CA GLN A 2 33.00 28.97 26.45
C GLN A 2 31.57 28.76 25.92
N ASN A 3 30.80 29.80 25.66
CA ASN A 3 29.41 29.72 25.21
C ASN A 3 29.26 29.28 23.74
N LEU A 4 30.24 29.58 22.90
CA LEU A 4 30.25 29.21 21.48
C LEU A 4 30.58 27.74 21.26
N THR A 5 31.58 27.22 22.01
CA THR A 5 31.97 25.83 21.96
C THR A 5 30.87 24.88 22.46
N THR A 6 30.13 25.31 23.49
CA THR A 6 28.98 24.54 24.00
C THR A 6 27.83 24.50 22.99
N LYS A 7 27.53 25.63 22.33
CA LYS A 7 26.52 25.69 21.25
C LYS A 7 26.90 24.81 20.05
N LEU A 8 28.16 24.83 19.63
CA LEU A 8 28.66 23.95 18.53
C LEU A 8 28.59 22.49 18.90
N LYS A 9 28.95 22.11 20.14
CA LYS A 9 28.80 20.72 20.60
C LYS A 9 27.33 20.26 20.58
N ASN A 10 26.41 21.08 21.08
CA ASN A 10 24.98 20.76 21.07
C ASN A 10 24.44 20.66 19.66
N LEU A 11 24.87 21.53 18.74
CA LEU A 11 24.47 21.46 17.33
C LEU A 11 24.97 20.17 16.68
N ASN A 12 26.20 19.76 16.93
CA ASN A 12 26.73 18.49 16.41
C ASN A 12 26.02 17.26 16.97
N ILE A 13 25.61 17.29 18.25
CA ILE A 13 24.81 16.21 18.85
C ILE A 13 23.43 16.14 18.19
N ILE A 14 22.76 17.27 17.94
CA ILE A 14 21.47 17.33 17.28
C ILE A 14 21.57 16.81 15.84
N ILE A 15 22.60 17.22 15.10
CA ILE A 15 22.85 16.76 13.72
C ILE A 15 23.14 15.25 13.72
N SER A 16 23.95 14.75 14.67
CA SER A 16 24.25 13.32 14.79
C SER A 16 23.02 12.50 15.15
N LEU A 17 22.15 13.01 16.04
CA LEU A 17 20.87 12.38 16.37
C LEU A 17 19.92 12.36 15.17
N LEU A 18 19.86 13.44 14.40
CA LEU A 18 19.06 13.56 13.18
C LEU A 18 19.55 12.60 12.09
N LEU A 19 20.87 12.45 11.90
CA LEU A 19 21.44 11.47 10.97
C LEU A 19 21.12 10.02 11.41
N LEU A 20 21.13 9.74 12.71
CA LEU A 20 20.84 8.40 13.22
C LEU A 20 19.37 7.98 12.98
N THR A 21 18.44 8.93 12.98
CA THR A 21 17.00 8.65 12.71
C THR A 21 16.73 8.34 11.24
N VAL A 22 17.54 8.86 10.32
CA VAL A 22 17.37 8.61 8.86
C VAL A 22 17.74 7.18 8.48
N THR A 23 18.65 6.54 9.19
CA THR A 23 19.10 5.15 8.88
C THR A 23 18.05 4.08 9.26
N LEU A 24 17.06 4.41 10.08
CA LEU A 24 16.03 3.47 10.54
C LEU A 24 14.82 3.36 9.58
N SER A 25 14.79 4.17 8.50
CA SER A 25 13.65 4.23 7.58
C SER A 25 13.72 3.29 6.38
N CYS A 26 14.82 2.52 6.24
CA CYS A 26 14.94 1.55 5.15
C CYS A 26 14.34 0.20 5.59
N GLN A 27 13.21 -0.19 4.99
CA GLN A 27 12.64 -1.53 5.13
C GLN A 27 12.96 -2.36 3.90
N THR A 28 13.31 -3.63 4.13
CA THR A 28 13.47 -4.59 3.03
C THR A 28 12.11 -4.89 2.42
N ASN A 29 11.99 -4.72 1.11
CA ASN A 29 10.79 -5.05 0.36
C ASN A 29 10.62 -6.58 0.34
N PRO A 30 9.50 -7.14 0.83
CA PRO A 30 9.32 -8.59 0.90
C PRO A 30 9.27 -9.27 -0.48
N ALA A 31 8.87 -8.55 -1.54
CA ALA A 31 8.77 -9.10 -2.87
C ALA A 31 10.06 -8.99 -3.69
N THR A 32 10.86 -7.92 -3.50
CA THR A 32 12.07 -7.69 -4.31
C THR A 32 13.38 -7.93 -3.56
N GLY A 33 13.34 -8.00 -2.23
CA GLY A 33 14.53 -8.09 -1.38
C GLY A 33 15.35 -6.79 -1.31
N GLU A 34 14.94 -5.74 -2.00
CA GLU A 34 15.62 -4.45 -2.02
C GLU A 34 15.24 -3.59 -0.80
N ASN A 35 16.16 -2.72 -0.39
CA ASN A 35 15.87 -1.74 0.64
C ASN A 35 15.08 -0.57 0.04
N ASP A 36 13.82 -0.46 0.42
CA ASP A 36 12.93 0.61 -0.02
C ASP A 36 12.76 1.68 1.05
N PHE A 37 12.68 2.92 0.60
CA PHE A 37 12.25 4.02 1.45
C PHE A 37 10.74 3.89 1.69
N ASN A 38 10.38 3.23 2.78
CA ASN A 38 9.01 3.16 3.28
C ASN A 38 9.00 3.60 4.75
N ILE A 39 8.35 4.73 5.01
CA ILE A 39 8.21 5.28 6.37
C ILE A 39 7.00 4.70 7.11
N MET A 40 6.20 3.85 6.43
CA MET A 40 5.00 3.28 7.01
C MET A 40 5.25 1.86 7.55
N SER A 41 4.83 1.62 8.77
CA SER A 41 4.73 0.29 9.34
C SER A 41 3.54 -0.47 8.73
N GLU A 42 3.55 -1.81 8.79
CA GLU A 42 2.42 -2.66 8.36
C GLU A 42 1.10 -2.26 9.05
N LYS A 43 1.15 -1.90 10.33
CA LYS A 43 -0.02 -1.44 11.09
C LYS A 43 -0.60 -0.14 10.51
N GLU A 44 0.25 0.79 10.11
CA GLU A 44 -0.18 2.04 9.48
C GLU A 44 -0.75 1.78 8.09
N GLU A 45 -0.15 0.86 7.31
CA GLU A 45 -0.68 0.44 6.02
C GLU A 45 -2.11 -0.11 6.15
N ILE A 46 -2.36 -0.99 7.14
CA ILE A 46 -3.68 -1.54 7.43
C ILE A 46 -4.68 -0.45 7.83
N MET A 47 -4.27 0.51 8.67
CA MET A 47 -5.14 1.62 9.07
C MET A 47 -5.51 2.52 7.90
N ILE A 48 -4.56 2.84 7.03
CA ILE A 48 -4.79 3.65 5.83
C ILE A 48 -5.73 2.90 4.88
N GLY A 49 -5.44 1.63 4.58
CA GLY A 49 -6.31 0.82 3.73
C GLY A 49 -7.74 0.77 4.25
N LYS A 50 -7.94 0.58 5.55
CA LYS A 50 -9.27 0.59 6.19
C LYS A 50 -9.98 1.95 6.07
N SER A 51 -9.25 3.04 6.19
CA SER A 51 -9.80 4.40 6.03
C SER A 51 -10.21 4.67 4.59
N GLU A 52 -9.31 4.36 3.64
CA GLU A 52 -9.55 4.58 2.22
C GLU A 52 -10.63 3.64 1.65
N HIS A 53 -10.76 2.42 2.18
CA HIS A 53 -11.78 1.46 1.76
C HIS A 53 -13.20 2.06 1.73
N LYS A 54 -13.57 2.84 2.76
CA LYS A 54 -14.88 3.50 2.83
C LYS A 54 -15.08 4.54 1.72
N LYS A 55 -14.01 5.26 1.35
CA LYS A 55 -14.04 6.25 0.28
C LYS A 55 -14.17 5.58 -1.08
N ILE A 56 -13.40 4.50 -1.30
CA ILE A 56 -13.46 3.72 -2.53
C ILE A 56 -14.85 3.16 -2.76
N LEU A 57 -15.49 2.56 -1.75
CA LEU A 57 -16.86 2.07 -1.89
C LEU A 57 -17.82 3.17 -2.31
N LYS A 58 -17.69 4.36 -1.73
CA LYS A 58 -18.56 5.50 -2.08
C LYS A 58 -18.30 6.02 -3.50
N GLU A 59 -17.06 6.04 -3.93
CA GLU A 59 -16.63 6.57 -5.23
C GLU A 59 -17.01 5.63 -6.39
N PHE A 60 -16.90 4.31 -6.17
CA PHE A 60 -17.07 3.29 -7.21
C PHE A 60 -18.44 2.56 -7.17
N GLY A 61 -19.46 3.17 -6.62
CA GLY A 61 -20.84 2.63 -6.66
C GLY A 61 -21.15 1.56 -5.61
N GLY A 62 -20.23 1.30 -4.68
CA GLY A 62 -20.39 0.31 -3.61
C GLY A 62 -19.91 -1.08 -3.99
N VAL A 63 -20.29 -2.04 -3.15
CA VAL A 63 -20.00 -3.46 -3.39
C VAL A 63 -21.01 -4.02 -4.37
N TYR A 64 -20.55 -4.72 -5.40
CA TYR A 64 -21.44 -5.44 -6.32
C TYR A 64 -22.17 -6.57 -5.60
N ASN A 65 -23.49 -6.54 -5.66
CA ASN A 65 -24.36 -7.43 -4.89
C ASN A 65 -24.59 -8.78 -5.62
N ASP A 66 -23.55 -9.60 -5.67
CA ASP A 66 -23.58 -10.98 -6.13
C ASP A 66 -22.72 -11.84 -5.21
N GLU A 67 -23.38 -12.55 -4.28
CA GLU A 67 -22.69 -13.35 -3.28
C GLU A 67 -21.90 -14.52 -3.89
N LYS A 68 -22.44 -15.18 -4.92
CA LYS A 68 -21.75 -16.31 -5.58
C LYS A 68 -20.46 -15.83 -6.24
N LEU A 69 -20.54 -14.74 -6.99
CA LEU A 69 -19.37 -14.15 -7.63
C LEU A 69 -18.35 -13.63 -6.61
N SER A 70 -18.83 -12.99 -5.55
CA SER A 70 -17.98 -12.49 -4.47
C SER A 70 -17.23 -13.63 -3.77
N ASN A 71 -17.92 -14.73 -3.46
CA ASN A 71 -17.30 -15.92 -2.86
C ASN A 71 -16.29 -16.58 -3.82
N TYR A 72 -16.59 -16.62 -5.11
CA TYR A 72 -15.69 -17.16 -6.13
C TYR A 72 -14.41 -16.32 -6.25
N VAL A 73 -14.51 -15.01 -6.42
CA VAL A 73 -13.36 -14.10 -6.47
C VAL A 73 -12.53 -14.18 -5.18
N ASN A 74 -13.21 -14.21 -4.03
CA ASN A 74 -12.53 -14.35 -2.74
C ASN A 74 -11.78 -15.69 -2.64
N SER A 75 -12.35 -16.81 -3.12
CA SER A 75 -11.67 -18.12 -3.08
C SER A 75 -10.38 -18.12 -3.90
N ILE A 76 -10.40 -17.56 -5.11
CA ILE A 76 -9.20 -17.39 -5.95
C ILE A 76 -8.17 -16.50 -5.23
N GLY A 77 -8.60 -15.35 -4.74
CA GLY A 77 -7.72 -14.40 -4.08
C GLY A 77 -7.07 -14.97 -2.81
N GLN A 78 -7.83 -15.65 -1.96
CA GLN A 78 -7.30 -16.30 -0.76
C GLN A 78 -6.33 -17.44 -1.08
N PHE A 79 -6.58 -18.19 -2.15
CA PHE A 79 -5.65 -19.22 -2.61
C PHE A 79 -4.31 -18.60 -3.05
N LEU A 80 -4.36 -17.57 -3.89
CA LEU A 80 -3.17 -16.88 -4.41
C LEU A 80 -2.40 -16.16 -3.30
N SER A 81 -3.10 -15.49 -2.38
CA SER A 81 -2.44 -14.75 -1.29
C SER A 81 -1.63 -15.64 -0.35
N LYS A 82 -2.04 -16.91 -0.14
CA LYS A 82 -1.30 -17.88 0.67
C LYS A 82 0.06 -18.27 0.07
N THR A 83 0.22 -18.14 -1.24
CA THR A 83 1.47 -18.43 -1.96
C THR A 83 2.30 -17.17 -2.22
N SER A 84 1.85 -16.01 -1.77
CA SER A 84 2.55 -14.73 -1.90
C SER A 84 3.64 -14.55 -0.83
N GLU A 85 4.43 -13.51 -0.95
CA GLU A 85 5.50 -13.14 -0.02
C GLU A 85 4.97 -12.69 1.36
N LEU A 86 3.66 -12.38 1.46
CA LEU A 86 2.98 -12.00 2.70
C LEU A 86 1.80 -12.93 3.03
N PRO A 87 2.03 -14.24 3.24
CA PRO A 87 0.95 -15.23 3.42
C PRO A 87 0.12 -15.02 4.69
N ASN A 88 0.66 -14.29 5.66
CA ASN A 88 0.00 -13.98 6.93
C ASN A 88 -0.79 -12.65 6.91
N LEU A 89 -0.62 -11.83 5.86
CA LEU A 89 -1.41 -10.61 5.70
C LEU A 89 -2.86 -10.98 5.39
N LYS A 90 -3.79 -10.34 6.07
CA LYS A 90 -5.21 -10.51 5.79
C LYS A 90 -5.60 -9.76 4.53
N PHE A 91 -5.78 -10.48 3.42
CA PHE A 91 -6.31 -9.90 2.19
C PHE A 91 -7.84 -9.80 2.22
N THR A 92 -8.35 -8.71 1.64
CA THR A 92 -9.78 -8.47 1.46
C THR A 92 -10.03 -8.18 -0.03
N PHE A 93 -10.79 -9.04 -0.69
CA PHE A 93 -11.14 -8.90 -2.09
C PHE A 93 -12.56 -8.35 -2.22
N THR A 94 -12.73 -7.25 -2.96
CA THR A 94 -14.01 -6.57 -3.11
C THR A 94 -14.34 -6.37 -4.58
N ILE A 95 -15.51 -6.80 -5.02
CA ILE A 95 -16.03 -6.47 -6.35
C ILE A 95 -16.76 -5.13 -6.26
N LEU A 96 -16.32 -4.16 -7.06
CA LEU A 96 -16.94 -2.83 -7.13
C LEU A 96 -18.05 -2.78 -8.18
N ASP A 97 -19.18 -2.13 -7.85
CA ASP A 97 -20.34 -2.01 -8.73
C ASP A 97 -20.16 -0.88 -9.75
N THR A 98 -19.20 -1.04 -10.62
CA THR A 98 -18.96 -0.13 -11.75
C THR A 98 -18.60 -0.90 -13.02
N HIS A 99 -18.97 -0.36 -14.18
CA HIS A 99 -18.63 -0.93 -15.50
C HIS A 99 -17.28 -0.46 -16.03
N ILE A 100 -16.59 0.42 -15.32
CA ILE A 100 -15.20 0.77 -15.64
C ILE A 100 -14.37 -0.50 -15.58
N VAL A 101 -13.52 -0.73 -16.57
CA VAL A 101 -12.58 -1.88 -16.59
C VAL A 101 -11.35 -1.50 -15.78
N ASN A 102 -11.27 -2.01 -14.53
CA ASN A 102 -10.16 -1.71 -13.62
C ASN A 102 -10.01 -2.75 -12.51
N ALA A 103 -8.78 -2.89 -12.00
CA ALA A 103 -8.46 -3.50 -10.73
C ALA A 103 -7.37 -2.66 -10.06
N PHE A 104 -7.32 -2.66 -8.75
CA PHE A 104 -6.28 -1.94 -7.99
C PHE A 104 -6.23 -2.43 -6.55
N ALA A 105 -5.10 -2.14 -5.88
CA ALA A 105 -4.90 -2.46 -4.49
C ALA A 105 -4.55 -1.23 -3.64
N LEU A 106 -5.00 -1.24 -2.38
CA LEU A 106 -4.61 -0.31 -1.34
C LEU A 106 -3.63 -0.99 -0.36
N PRO A 107 -2.88 -0.20 0.42
CA PRO A 107 -2.07 -0.72 1.51
C PRO A 107 -2.90 -1.60 2.46
N GLY A 108 -2.24 -2.56 3.14
CA GLY A 108 -2.89 -3.41 4.14
C GLY A 108 -3.78 -4.52 3.58
N GLY A 109 -3.61 -4.91 2.30
CA GLY A 109 -4.23 -6.11 1.74
C GLY A 109 -5.62 -5.91 1.14
N TYR A 110 -6.05 -4.69 0.86
CA TYR A 110 -7.33 -4.42 0.20
C TYR A 110 -7.18 -4.46 -1.31
N VAL A 111 -7.85 -5.40 -1.97
CA VAL A 111 -7.83 -5.60 -3.43
C VAL A 111 -9.23 -5.39 -3.98
N TYR A 112 -9.31 -4.62 -5.06
CA TYR A 112 -10.56 -4.27 -5.73
C TYR A 112 -10.54 -4.73 -7.17
N ILE A 113 -11.64 -5.33 -7.61
CA ILE A 113 -11.89 -5.72 -8.99
C ILE A 113 -13.26 -5.16 -9.39
N THR A 114 -13.35 -4.45 -10.47
CA THR A 114 -14.64 -3.93 -10.94
C THR A 114 -15.42 -5.03 -11.66
N ARG A 115 -16.76 -4.98 -11.58
CA ARG A 115 -17.61 -5.89 -12.37
C ARG A 115 -17.38 -5.74 -13.88
N GLY A 116 -16.99 -4.53 -14.32
CA GLY A 116 -16.65 -4.29 -15.73
C GLY A 116 -15.41 -5.06 -16.17
N LEU A 117 -14.39 -5.19 -15.31
CA LEU A 117 -13.21 -6.01 -15.62
C LEU A 117 -13.57 -7.51 -15.62
N ILE A 118 -14.34 -7.96 -14.64
CA ILE A 118 -14.76 -9.37 -14.57
C ILE A 118 -15.55 -9.76 -15.83
N ALA A 119 -16.41 -8.87 -16.34
CA ALA A 119 -17.24 -9.11 -17.50
C ALA A 119 -16.44 -9.35 -18.81
N ILE A 120 -15.20 -8.87 -18.90
CA ILE A 120 -14.34 -9.09 -20.06
C ILE A 120 -13.36 -10.26 -19.88
N CYS A 121 -13.23 -10.81 -18.67
CA CYS A 121 -12.43 -12.01 -18.44
C CYS A 121 -13.11 -13.21 -19.11
N GLN A 122 -12.39 -13.91 -19.98
CA GLN A 122 -12.92 -15.05 -20.74
C GLN A 122 -12.86 -16.37 -19.96
N ASN A 123 -12.03 -16.44 -18.93
CA ASN A 123 -11.82 -17.63 -18.11
C ASN A 123 -11.22 -17.28 -16.75
N GLU A 124 -11.20 -18.28 -15.85
CA GLU A 124 -10.65 -18.15 -14.51
C GLU A 124 -9.17 -17.72 -14.51
N ALA A 125 -8.36 -18.22 -15.45
CA ALA A 125 -6.94 -17.91 -15.48
C ALA A 125 -6.65 -16.43 -15.74
N GLN A 126 -7.47 -15.77 -16.56
CA GLN A 126 -7.37 -14.33 -16.78
C GLN A 126 -7.71 -13.55 -15.51
N LEU A 127 -8.79 -13.92 -14.83
CA LEU A 127 -9.19 -13.29 -13.56
C LEU A 127 -8.15 -13.54 -12.47
N ALA A 128 -7.65 -14.77 -12.34
CA ALA A 128 -6.58 -15.13 -11.40
C ALA A 128 -5.29 -14.35 -11.67
N GLY A 129 -4.94 -14.15 -12.94
CA GLY A 129 -3.78 -13.33 -13.34
C GLY A 129 -3.90 -11.88 -12.89
N VAL A 130 -5.08 -11.28 -13.05
CA VAL A 130 -5.34 -9.91 -12.53
C VAL A 130 -5.24 -9.87 -11.01
N ILE A 131 -5.88 -10.81 -10.31
CA ILE A 131 -5.84 -10.86 -8.84
C ILE A 131 -4.40 -11.06 -8.33
N ALA A 132 -3.62 -11.94 -8.96
CA ALA A 132 -2.21 -12.15 -8.62
C ALA A 132 -1.38 -10.88 -8.82
N HIS A 133 -1.64 -10.12 -9.89
CA HIS A 133 -0.99 -8.85 -10.16
C HIS A 133 -1.27 -7.83 -9.04
N GLU A 134 -2.51 -7.72 -8.59
CA GLU A 134 -2.87 -6.83 -7.49
C GLU A 134 -2.29 -7.28 -6.13
N ILE A 135 -2.23 -8.60 -5.88
CA ILE A 135 -1.54 -9.15 -4.71
C ILE A 135 -0.04 -8.76 -4.76
N ALA A 136 0.61 -8.88 -5.91
CA ALA A 136 2.00 -8.47 -6.08
C ALA A 136 2.22 -6.98 -5.79
N HIS A 137 1.27 -6.11 -6.14
CA HIS A 137 1.32 -4.69 -5.77
C HIS A 137 1.26 -4.46 -4.25
N VAL A 138 0.50 -5.27 -3.53
CA VAL A 138 0.46 -5.23 -2.06
C VAL A 138 1.77 -5.73 -1.48
N THR A 139 2.26 -6.90 -1.90
CA THR A 139 3.47 -7.53 -1.35
C THR A 139 4.73 -6.71 -1.65
N ALA A 140 4.80 -6.09 -2.83
CA ALA A 140 5.84 -5.13 -3.21
C ALA A 140 5.67 -3.74 -2.55
N ARG A 141 4.61 -3.54 -1.75
CA ARG A 141 4.32 -2.28 -1.04
C ARG A 141 4.28 -1.04 -1.95
N HIS A 142 3.87 -1.20 -3.23
CA HIS A 142 3.89 -0.11 -4.21
C HIS A 142 3.03 1.08 -3.77
N SER A 143 1.84 0.84 -3.22
CA SER A 143 0.94 1.88 -2.73
C SER A 143 1.48 2.59 -1.48
N ALA A 144 2.07 1.84 -0.54
CA ALA A 144 2.71 2.39 0.65
C ALA A 144 3.91 3.27 0.30
N ARG A 145 4.73 2.83 -0.66
CA ARG A 145 5.88 3.58 -1.17
C ARG A 145 5.44 4.89 -1.85
N ARG A 146 4.39 4.85 -2.67
CA ARG A 146 3.82 6.05 -3.31
C ARG A 146 3.32 7.04 -2.26
N TYR A 147 2.63 6.57 -1.24
CA TYR A 147 2.14 7.38 -0.14
C TYR A 147 3.28 8.03 0.66
N SER A 148 4.32 7.26 0.99
CA SER A 148 5.52 7.75 1.67
C SER A 148 6.25 8.83 0.88
N LYS A 149 6.37 8.66 -0.44
CA LYS A 149 6.96 9.67 -1.32
C LYS A 149 6.15 10.97 -1.32
N ASN A 150 4.82 10.88 -1.39
CA ASN A 150 3.96 12.07 -1.38
C ASN A 150 4.05 12.84 -0.06
N ILE A 151 4.14 12.15 1.08
CA ILE A 151 4.38 12.81 2.37
C ILE A 151 5.75 13.50 2.35
N GLY A 152 6.80 12.82 1.93
CA GLY A 152 8.15 13.38 1.86
C GLY A 152 8.24 14.63 0.99
N THR A 153 7.61 14.62 -0.19
CA THR A 153 7.59 15.78 -1.09
C THR A 153 6.80 16.95 -0.50
N ASN A 154 5.65 16.70 0.13
CA ASN A 154 4.85 17.74 0.77
C ASN A 154 5.58 18.38 1.98
N VAL A 155 6.25 17.57 2.79
CA VAL A 155 7.06 18.09 3.92
C VAL A 155 8.20 18.96 3.39
N LEU A 156 8.90 18.51 2.35
CA LEU A 156 9.99 19.26 1.74
C LEU A 156 9.50 20.58 1.11
N ALA A 157 8.39 20.57 0.39
CA ALA A 157 7.76 21.75 -0.19
C ALA A 157 7.38 22.78 0.90
N ASN A 158 6.78 22.32 1.99
CA ASN A 158 6.41 23.19 3.13
C ASN A 158 7.63 23.80 3.84
N ILE A 159 8.77 23.09 3.90
CA ILE A 159 10.01 23.60 4.48
C ILE A 159 10.67 24.63 3.55
N LEU A 160 10.63 24.39 2.24
CA LEU A 160 11.26 25.28 1.25
C LEU A 160 10.38 26.47 0.85
N GLY A 161 9.14 26.55 1.30
CA GLY A 161 8.24 27.68 1.08
C GLY A 161 7.73 27.81 -0.37
N THR A 162 7.65 26.71 -1.10
CA THR A 162 7.10 26.64 -2.47
C THR A 162 5.69 26.10 -2.50
#